data_eb2493f716b90e9933f273439a674670
#
_entry.id   eb2493f716b90e9933f273439a674670
#
_cell.length_a   1.000
_cell.length_b   1.000
_cell.length_c   1.000
_cell.angle_alpha   90.00
_cell.angle_beta   90.00
_cell.angle_gamma   90.00
#
_symmetry.space_group_name_H-M   'P 1'
#
loop_
_entity.id
_entity.type
_entity.pdbx_description
1 polymer ?
#
loop_
_entity_poly.entity_id
_entity_poly.type
_entity_poly.pdbx_seq_one_letter_code
_entity_poly.pdbx_strand_id
1 'polypeptide(L)'
;MKGFVTAKEAAHLIKNGDTVASAGMALMGLCEDVIRSTEARFLETGEPKNLTLFYGAHQGNNPITEYGWDHWAHEGMLKRWNGGFLGASPKIMELCNTNKIEAYCWPMGNILHMYHEIAIGRPGLMTKIGLKTYADPRLEGSKVNQVSTEDICKVINFEGEEYLFYPKPVLNVGLIRGTTVDTHGNLTFEEESINSEALSLAMAVKQCGGIVIAQAKYKAAAGTIHPRTVHVPGIFIDYVVINEDIHTHQQNEASAYNPAMAGNIKADLAEFPKLPLTEAKVIARRAAMELKAGTSINLGIGIPQNIASVVNEEKCGKYVTLTSESGTVGGVAITGKAFGNCWNPECFLDEDVQFTWYCGGGLGAAFLGLAETDERGNVNVSKFGPRFNGPGGFIDITQPTRKVIFCGTFMAGKL
;
A
#
# COMPACT_ATOMS: atom_id res chain seq x y z
N MET A 1 -22.94 -3.39 12.61
CA MET A 1 -21.81 -3.50 13.56
C MET A 1 -22.21 -4.41 14.73
N LYS A 2 -21.31 -5.30 15.16
CA LYS A 2 -21.54 -6.22 16.31
C LYS A 2 -21.17 -5.56 17.64
N GLY A 3 -20.13 -4.72 17.69
CA GLY A 3 -19.81 -3.98 18.90
C GLY A 3 -18.45 -3.29 18.92
N PHE A 4 -18.26 -2.51 19.98
CA PHE A 4 -16.96 -1.97 20.37
C PHE A 4 -16.25 -3.02 21.24
N VAL A 5 -14.99 -3.23 20.98
CA VAL A 5 -14.15 -4.22 21.67
C VAL A 5 -12.78 -3.61 21.97
N THR A 6 -12.07 -4.16 22.94
CA THR A 6 -10.67 -3.86 23.16
C THR A 6 -9.80 -4.49 22.06
N ALA A 7 -8.58 -4.01 21.86
CA ALA A 7 -7.64 -4.63 20.92
C ALA A 7 -7.34 -6.10 21.31
N LYS A 8 -7.28 -6.40 22.60
CA LYS A 8 -7.13 -7.77 23.12
C LYS A 8 -8.30 -8.68 22.74
N GLU A 9 -9.54 -8.20 22.87
CA GLU A 9 -10.74 -8.95 22.43
C GLU A 9 -10.75 -9.09 20.90
N ALA A 10 -10.39 -8.05 20.16
CA ALA A 10 -10.26 -8.10 18.70
C ALA A 10 -9.24 -9.16 18.25
N ALA A 11 -8.10 -9.25 18.92
CA ALA A 11 -7.09 -10.28 18.66
C ALA A 11 -7.65 -11.72 18.82
N HIS A 12 -8.62 -11.96 19.72
CA HIS A 12 -9.25 -13.27 19.89
C HIS A 12 -10.26 -13.62 18.80
N LEU A 13 -10.65 -12.65 17.96
CA LEU A 13 -11.51 -12.89 16.80
C LEU A 13 -10.76 -13.53 15.65
N ILE A 14 -9.43 -13.33 15.57
CA ILE A 14 -8.55 -13.92 14.55
C ILE A 14 -8.27 -15.38 14.92
N LYS A 15 -8.56 -16.29 14.00
CA LYS A 15 -8.49 -17.74 14.22
C LYS A 15 -7.31 -18.38 13.49
N ASN A 16 -6.93 -19.59 13.92
CA ASN A 16 -5.90 -20.38 13.23
C ASN A 16 -6.30 -20.60 11.77
N GLY A 17 -5.37 -20.34 10.86
CA GLY A 17 -5.54 -20.52 9.43
C GLY A 17 -6.27 -19.38 8.72
N ASP A 18 -6.67 -18.32 9.40
CA ASP A 18 -7.35 -17.19 8.78
C ASP A 18 -6.44 -16.48 7.74
N THR A 19 -7.06 -16.04 6.67
CA THR A 19 -6.49 -15.04 5.78
C THR A 19 -6.88 -13.65 6.29
N VAL A 20 -5.89 -12.88 6.68
CA VAL A 20 -6.05 -11.52 7.19
C VAL A 20 -5.66 -10.54 6.10
N ALA A 21 -6.62 -9.75 5.65
CA ALA A 21 -6.40 -8.65 4.73
C ALA A 21 -6.28 -7.33 5.51
N SER A 22 -5.42 -6.42 5.05
CA SER A 22 -5.21 -5.13 5.71
C SER A 22 -5.12 -4.02 4.69
N ALA A 23 -5.77 -2.91 5.00
CA ALA A 23 -5.69 -1.68 4.24
C ALA A 23 -4.57 -0.78 4.76
N GLY A 24 -3.97 0.02 3.86
CA GLY A 24 -3.01 1.05 4.20
C GLY A 24 -1.62 0.87 3.60
N MET A 25 -0.79 1.91 3.77
CA MET A 25 0.59 1.96 3.27
C MET A 25 1.53 2.51 4.34
N ALA A 26 2.69 1.89 4.54
CA ALA A 26 3.63 2.19 5.63
C ALA A 26 2.94 2.10 7.01
N LEU A 27 2.82 3.23 7.72
CA LEU A 27 2.03 3.32 8.97
C LEU A 27 0.65 3.95 8.76
N MET A 28 0.38 4.46 7.56
CA MET A 28 -0.90 5.08 7.20
C MET A 28 -1.99 4.02 7.06
N GLY A 29 -3.09 4.17 7.77
CA GLY A 29 -4.20 3.21 7.75
C GLY A 29 -3.98 1.91 8.51
N LEU A 30 -2.84 1.70 9.17
CA LEU A 30 -2.47 0.46 9.83
C LEU A 30 -3.16 0.28 11.19
N CYS A 31 -3.78 -0.88 11.44
CA CYS A 31 -4.42 -1.24 12.71
C CYS A 31 -3.40 -1.76 13.73
N GLU A 32 -2.44 -0.92 14.10
CA GLU A 32 -1.28 -1.30 14.89
C GLU A 32 -1.62 -1.92 16.23
N ASP A 33 -2.65 -1.41 16.91
CA ASP A 33 -3.06 -1.91 18.23
C ASP A 33 -3.60 -3.35 18.17
N VAL A 34 -4.36 -3.67 17.12
CA VAL A 34 -4.85 -5.03 16.87
C VAL A 34 -3.69 -5.96 16.50
N ILE A 35 -2.74 -5.49 15.68
CA ILE A 35 -1.56 -6.25 15.27
C ILE A 35 -0.72 -6.62 16.49
N ARG A 36 -0.38 -5.66 17.36
CA ARG A 36 0.39 -5.89 18.60
C ARG A 36 -0.34 -6.78 19.58
N SER A 37 -1.65 -6.59 19.75
CA SER A 37 -2.45 -7.43 20.65
C SER A 37 -2.53 -8.88 20.17
N THR A 38 -2.51 -9.10 18.85
CA THR A 38 -2.48 -10.45 18.26
C THR A 38 -1.12 -11.11 18.46
N GLU A 39 -0.01 -10.37 18.32
CA GLU A 39 1.33 -10.85 18.68
C GLU A 39 1.40 -11.25 20.15
N ALA A 40 0.95 -10.37 21.05
CA ALA A 40 0.97 -10.64 22.49
C ALA A 40 0.22 -11.92 22.83
N ARG A 41 -0.95 -12.13 22.22
CA ARG A 41 -1.72 -13.39 22.37
C ARG A 41 -0.92 -14.59 21.86
N PHE A 42 -0.29 -14.49 20.70
CA PHE A 42 0.53 -15.58 20.15
C PHE A 42 1.69 -15.95 21.08
N LEU A 43 2.40 -14.95 21.60
CA LEU A 43 3.52 -15.16 22.52
C LEU A 43 3.07 -15.81 23.84
N GLU A 44 1.85 -15.49 24.32
CA GLU A 44 1.28 -16.06 25.54
C GLU A 44 0.74 -17.47 25.34
N THR A 45 0.05 -17.73 24.23
CA THR A 45 -0.78 -18.93 24.05
C THR A 45 -0.31 -19.85 22.92
N GLY A 46 0.59 -19.36 22.05
CA GLY A 46 0.95 -20.00 20.79
C GLY A 46 -0.14 -19.95 19.73
N GLU A 47 -1.16 -19.07 19.87
CA GLU A 47 -2.26 -18.87 18.93
C GLU A 47 -2.48 -17.37 18.66
N PRO A 48 -2.91 -16.97 17.45
CA PRO A 48 -3.30 -17.80 16.28
C PRO A 48 -2.11 -18.36 15.51
N LYS A 49 -2.31 -19.48 14.80
CA LYS A 49 -1.29 -20.18 13.98
C LYS A 49 -1.66 -20.21 12.51
N ASN A 50 -0.65 -20.36 11.64
CA ASN A 50 -0.81 -20.62 10.22
C ASN A 50 -1.62 -19.53 9.49
N LEU A 51 -1.47 -18.29 9.89
CA LEU A 51 -2.14 -17.17 9.25
C LEU A 51 -1.59 -16.91 7.84
N THR A 52 -2.47 -16.43 6.97
CA THR A 52 -2.10 -15.88 5.66
C THR A 52 -2.29 -14.37 5.68
N LEU A 53 -1.26 -13.61 5.33
CA LEU A 53 -1.36 -12.17 5.09
C LEU A 53 -1.72 -11.88 3.64
N PHE A 54 -2.59 -10.90 3.41
CA PHE A 54 -3.00 -10.44 2.09
C PHE A 54 -3.19 -8.91 2.07
N TYR A 55 -2.21 -8.16 1.51
CA TYR A 55 -2.26 -6.69 1.44
C TYR A 55 -1.48 -6.13 0.25
N GLY A 56 -1.89 -4.97 -0.28
CA GLY A 56 -1.31 -4.36 -1.48
C GLY A 56 0.03 -3.69 -1.22
N ALA A 57 0.02 -2.56 -0.55
CA ALA A 57 1.20 -1.75 -0.27
C ALA A 57 2.02 -2.31 0.90
N HIS A 58 3.26 -1.84 1.05
CA HIS A 58 4.07 -2.18 2.21
C HIS A 58 3.46 -1.62 3.51
N GLN A 59 3.53 -2.39 4.58
CA GLN A 59 3.00 -2.00 5.88
C GLN A 59 4.02 -2.32 6.99
N GLY A 60 4.66 -1.28 7.51
CA GLY A 60 5.73 -1.36 8.49
C GLY A 60 6.72 -0.22 8.34
N ASN A 61 7.76 -0.20 9.18
CA ASN A 61 8.80 0.81 9.17
C ASN A 61 10.21 0.20 9.22
N ASN A 62 10.84 0.09 8.07
CA ASN A 62 12.23 -0.38 7.96
C ASN A 62 13.20 0.82 8.17
N PRO A 63 14.29 0.72 8.97
CA PRO A 63 14.80 -0.52 9.57
C PRO A 63 14.34 -0.76 11.03
N ILE A 64 13.45 0.06 11.58
CA ILE A 64 13.17 0.11 13.02
C ILE A 64 12.43 -1.14 13.51
N THR A 65 11.54 -1.73 12.68
CA THR A 65 10.77 -2.96 12.99
C THR A 65 9.85 -2.88 14.24
N GLU A 66 9.48 -1.67 14.63
CA GLU A 66 8.64 -1.43 15.80
C GLU A 66 7.14 -1.39 15.48
N TYR A 67 6.79 -1.40 14.17
CA TYR A 67 5.44 -1.27 13.66
C TYR A 67 5.16 -2.26 12.54
N GLY A 68 3.90 -2.57 12.38
CA GLY A 68 3.40 -3.33 11.25
C GLY A 68 3.60 -4.83 11.39
N TRP A 69 3.72 -5.49 10.25
CA TRP A 69 3.63 -6.94 10.19
C TRP A 69 4.83 -7.69 10.75
N ASP A 70 5.96 -7.01 11.01
CA ASP A 70 7.10 -7.63 11.68
C ASP A 70 6.78 -8.14 13.10
N HIS A 71 5.69 -7.64 13.72
CA HIS A 71 5.11 -8.22 14.93
C HIS A 71 4.64 -9.67 14.75
N TRP A 72 4.22 -10.04 13.53
CA TRP A 72 3.74 -11.42 13.27
C TRP A 72 4.82 -12.33 12.71
N ALA A 73 6.06 -11.87 12.60
CA ALA A 73 7.19 -12.63 12.06
C ALA A 73 7.72 -13.69 13.05
N HIS A 74 6.83 -14.53 13.58
CA HIS A 74 7.15 -15.66 14.45
C HIS A 74 6.91 -16.98 13.72
N GLU A 75 7.80 -17.96 13.93
CA GLU A 75 7.63 -19.31 13.38
C GLU A 75 6.31 -19.94 13.89
N GLY A 76 5.51 -20.44 12.97
CA GLY A 76 4.20 -21.03 13.26
C GLY A 76 3.04 -20.03 13.33
N MET A 77 3.27 -18.74 13.52
CA MET A 77 2.22 -17.74 13.45
C MET A 77 1.78 -17.48 12.00
N LEU A 78 2.74 -17.26 11.09
CA LEU A 78 2.47 -17.11 9.67
C LEU A 78 2.73 -18.42 8.92
N LYS A 79 1.85 -18.72 7.96
CA LYS A 79 2.02 -19.76 6.94
C LYS A 79 2.40 -19.16 5.60
N ARG A 80 1.78 -18.03 5.25
CA ARG A 80 1.90 -17.45 3.90
C ARG A 80 1.83 -15.92 3.95
N TRP A 81 2.65 -15.31 3.12
CA TRP A 81 2.58 -13.89 2.80
C TRP A 81 2.17 -13.71 1.33
N ASN A 82 1.15 -12.88 1.08
CA ASN A 82 0.78 -12.35 -0.21
C ASN A 82 0.78 -10.82 -0.12
N GLY A 83 1.62 -10.17 -0.89
CA GLY A 83 1.73 -8.72 -0.85
C GLY A 83 2.41 -8.14 -2.07
N GLY A 84 2.39 -6.82 -2.23
CA GLY A 84 3.06 -6.15 -3.35
C GLY A 84 4.49 -5.74 -3.07
N PHE A 85 4.85 -5.52 -1.80
CA PHE A 85 6.19 -5.08 -1.40
C PHE A 85 6.55 -5.55 0.00
N LEU A 86 7.74 -6.13 0.14
CA LEU A 86 8.24 -6.71 1.39
C LEU A 86 9.33 -5.87 2.07
N GLY A 87 9.82 -4.84 1.39
CA GLY A 87 11.02 -4.09 1.82
C GLY A 87 10.88 -3.33 3.15
N ALA A 88 9.65 -3.14 3.66
CA ALA A 88 9.40 -2.50 4.94
C ALA A 88 9.19 -3.49 6.11
N SER A 89 9.27 -4.80 5.86
CA SER A 89 9.08 -5.85 6.88
C SER A 89 10.26 -6.82 6.87
N PRO A 90 11.43 -6.40 7.40
CA PRO A 90 12.66 -7.19 7.31
C PRO A 90 12.59 -8.53 8.03
N LYS A 91 11.82 -8.65 9.13
CA LYS A 91 11.65 -9.94 9.83
C LYS A 91 10.81 -10.93 9.02
N ILE A 92 9.72 -10.45 8.38
CA ILE A 92 8.95 -11.29 7.45
C ILE A 92 9.82 -11.67 6.25
N MET A 93 10.61 -10.72 5.71
CA MET A 93 11.55 -11.01 4.62
C MET A 93 12.54 -12.12 5.00
N GLU A 94 13.00 -12.15 6.24
CA GLU A 94 13.88 -13.22 6.74
C GLU A 94 13.16 -14.58 6.75
N LEU A 95 11.90 -14.65 7.23
CA LEU A 95 11.10 -15.87 7.16
C LEU A 95 10.91 -16.37 5.72
N CYS A 96 10.69 -15.44 4.78
CA CYS A 96 10.59 -15.76 3.36
C CYS A 96 11.91 -16.28 2.79
N ASN A 97 13.03 -15.60 3.06
CA ASN A 97 14.35 -15.95 2.54
C ASN A 97 14.89 -17.28 3.12
N THR A 98 14.47 -17.62 4.34
CA THR A 98 14.83 -18.87 5.01
C THR A 98 13.84 -20.01 4.75
N ASN A 99 12.88 -19.83 3.84
CA ASN A 99 11.86 -20.83 3.47
C ASN A 99 10.98 -21.29 4.65
N LYS A 100 10.75 -20.43 5.64
CA LYS A 100 9.91 -20.74 6.81
C LYS A 100 8.43 -20.55 6.52
N ILE A 101 8.09 -19.67 5.58
CA ILE A 101 6.73 -19.39 5.12
C ILE A 101 6.67 -19.34 3.60
N GLU A 102 5.52 -19.64 3.02
CA GLU A 102 5.26 -19.39 1.61
C GLU A 102 5.17 -17.88 1.36
N ALA A 103 5.73 -17.41 0.24
CA ALA A 103 5.70 -15.99 -0.11
C ALA A 103 5.42 -15.77 -1.59
N TYR A 104 4.40 -14.96 -1.87
CA TYR A 104 4.00 -14.58 -3.22
C TYR A 104 3.93 -13.06 -3.32
N CYS A 105 4.72 -12.51 -4.24
CA CYS A 105 4.75 -11.07 -4.45
C CYS A 105 4.00 -10.70 -5.73
N TRP A 106 2.84 -10.11 -5.56
CA TRP A 106 1.96 -9.68 -6.64
C TRP A 106 2.34 -8.29 -7.16
N PRO A 107 2.01 -7.92 -8.40
CA PRO A 107 1.82 -6.51 -8.73
C PRO A 107 0.80 -5.90 -7.77
N MET A 108 1.13 -4.78 -7.14
CA MET A 108 0.34 -4.22 -6.05
C MET A 108 -1.10 -3.90 -6.48
N GLY A 109 -1.29 -3.28 -7.65
CA GLY A 109 -2.62 -2.97 -8.19
C GLY A 109 -3.48 -4.21 -8.43
N ASN A 110 -2.88 -5.37 -8.71
CA ASN A 110 -3.64 -6.61 -8.85
C ASN A 110 -4.28 -7.05 -7.53
N ILE A 111 -3.63 -6.82 -6.38
CA ILE A 111 -4.23 -7.05 -5.06
C ILE A 111 -5.36 -6.06 -4.81
N LEU A 112 -5.14 -4.78 -5.07
CA LEU A 112 -6.12 -3.72 -4.87
C LEU A 112 -7.39 -3.97 -5.73
N HIS A 113 -7.22 -4.30 -6.99
CA HIS A 113 -8.35 -4.65 -7.87
C HIS A 113 -9.01 -5.97 -7.48
N MET A 114 -8.28 -6.92 -6.90
CA MET A 114 -8.84 -8.18 -6.41
C MET A 114 -9.94 -7.93 -5.35
N TYR A 115 -9.80 -6.90 -4.50
CA TYR A 115 -10.86 -6.54 -3.56
C TYR A 115 -12.18 -6.21 -4.27
N HIS A 116 -12.14 -5.46 -5.38
CA HIS A 116 -13.33 -5.18 -6.18
C HIS A 116 -13.93 -6.45 -6.80
N GLU A 117 -13.07 -7.31 -7.37
CA GLU A 117 -13.52 -8.56 -7.99
C GLU A 117 -14.22 -9.49 -6.98
N ILE A 118 -13.67 -9.57 -5.76
CA ILE A 118 -14.29 -10.31 -4.66
C ILE A 118 -15.62 -9.65 -4.26
N ALA A 119 -15.64 -8.33 -4.05
CA ALA A 119 -16.81 -7.59 -3.58
C ALA A 119 -18.03 -7.75 -4.50
N ILE A 120 -17.81 -7.81 -5.81
CA ILE A 120 -18.90 -8.02 -6.81
C ILE A 120 -19.16 -9.49 -7.11
N GLY A 121 -18.52 -10.43 -6.39
CA GLY A 121 -18.75 -11.87 -6.51
C GLY A 121 -18.15 -12.54 -7.73
N ARG A 122 -17.18 -11.90 -8.41
CA ARG A 122 -16.50 -12.50 -9.56
C ARG A 122 -15.54 -13.63 -9.11
N PRO A 123 -15.20 -14.55 -10.03
CA PRO A 123 -14.33 -15.69 -9.71
C PRO A 123 -12.86 -15.31 -9.49
N GLY A 124 -12.46 -14.10 -9.86
CA GLY A 124 -11.09 -13.61 -9.74
C GLY A 124 -10.82 -12.43 -10.64
N LEU A 125 -9.58 -11.97 -10.66
CA LEU A 125 -9.09 -10.86 -11.46
C LEU A 125 -8.53 -11.33 -12.78
N MET A 126 -8.99 -10.74 -13.89
CA MET A 126 -8.41 -10.89 -15.22
C MET A 126 -7.71 -9.59 -15.61
N THR A 127 -6.39 -9.66 -15.91
CA THR A 127 -5.57 -8.47 -16.15
C THR A 127 -4.43 -8.74 -17.12
N LYS A 128 -3.93 -7.70 -17.79
CA LYS A 128 -2.67 -7.77 -18.55
C LYS A 128 -1.45 -7.37 -17.70
N ILE A 129 -1.70 -6.75 -16.54
CA ILE A 129 -0.62 -6.31 -15.63
C ILE A 129 0.12 -7.53 -15.08
N GLY A 130 1.41 -7.54 -15.30
CA GLY A 130 2.29 -8.64 -14.90
C GLY A 130 2.69 -9.60 -16.03
N LEU A 131 2.03 -9.58 -17.19
CA LEU A 131 2.46 -10.37 -18.35
C LEU A 131 3.91 -10.03 -18.72
N LYS A 132 4.70 -11.08 -19.01
CA LYS A 132 6.14 -10.97 -19.39
C LYS A 132 7.04 -10.38 -18.29
N THR A 133 6.56 -10.31 -17.05
CA THR A 133 7.37 -9.99 -15.87
C THR A 133 7.53 -11.23 -15.00
N TYR A 134 8.24 -11.14 -13.88
CA TYR A 134 8.36 -12.27 -12.95
C TYR A 134 6.99 -12.74 -12.41
N ALA A 135 5.93 -11.92 -12.47
CA ALA A 135 4.59 -12.31 -12.07
C ALA A 135 3.91 -13.27 -13.07
N ASP A 136 4.41 -13.33 -14.31
CA ASP A 136 3.92 -14.26 -15.33
C ASP A 136 4.23 -15.71 -14.92
N PRO A 137 3.24 -16.63 -14.85
CA PRO A 137 3.45 -17.99 -14.41
C PRO A 137 4.36 -18.80 -15.35
N ARG A 138 4.60 -18.34 -16.57
CA ARG A 138 5.58 -18.93 -17.50
C ARG A 138 7.03 -18.59 -17.13
N LEU A 139 7.23 -17.63 -16.23
CA LEU A 139 8.52 -17.22 -15.68
C LEU A 139 8.62 -17.65 -14.21
N GLU A 140 8.36 -16.75 -13.26
CA GLU A 140 8.45 -17.08 -11.83
C GLU A 140 7.08 -17.19 -11.14
N GLY A 141 5.99 -16.67 -11.74
CA GLY A 141 4.63 -16.77 -11.20
C GLY A 141 4.46 -16.11 -9.86
N SER A 142 5.14 -14.97 -9.64
CA SER A 142 5.14 -14.23 -8.35
C SER A 142 5.74 -14.99 -7.17
N LYS A 143 6.37 -16.15 -7.35
CA LYS A 143 6.95 -16.97 -6.29
C LYS A 143 8.25 -16.35 -5.78
N VAL A 144 8.33 -16.10 -4.47
CA VAL A 144 9.50 -15.45 -3.85
C VAL A 144 10.55 -16.47 -3.44
N ASN A 145 10.13 -17.67 -3.03
CA ASN A 145 11.01 -18.68 -2.44
C ASN A 145 10.65 -20.11 -2.85
N GLN A 146 11.46 -21.08 -2.44
CA GLN A 146 11.36 -22.48 -2.89
C GLN A 146 10.12 -23.21 -2.34
N VAL A 147 9.60 -22.82 -1.17
CA VAL A 147 8.41 -23.45 -0.58
C VAL A 147 7.11 -22.92 -1.19
N SER A 148 7.18 -21.84 -1.98
CA SER A 148 6.05 -21.28 -2.72
C SER A 148 5.86 -22.07 -4.03
N THR A 149 5.14 -23.17 -3.97
CA THR A 149 4.97 -24.10 -5.10
C THR A 149 3.67 -23.94 -5.87
N GLU A 150 2.67 -23.29 -5.28
CA GLU A 150 1.36 -23.09 -5.89
C GLU A 150 1.42 -22.06 -7.01
N ASP A 151 0.69 -22.29 -8.11
CA ASP A 151 0.48 -21.29 -9.14
C ASP A 151 -0.73 -20.41 -8.76
N ILE A 152 -0.43 -19.21 -8.29
CA ILE A 152 -1.47 -18.24 -7.84
C ILE A 152 -2.19 -17.55 -9.00
N CYS A 153 -1.69 -17.69 -10.22
CA CYS A 153 -2.34 -17.20 -11.43
C CYS A 153 -2.05 -18.14 -12.62
N LYS A 154 -2.83 -17.97 -13.67
CA LYS A 154 -2.64 -18.67 -14.94
C LYS A 154 -2.79 -17.73 -16.13
N VAL A 155 -2.12 -18.04 -17.23
CA VAL A 155 -2.36 -17.36 -18.51
C VAL A 155 -3.63 -17.92 -19.13
N ILE A 156 -4.51 -17.03 -19.56
CA ILE A 156 -5.71 -17.38 -20.34
C ILE A 156 -5.70 -16.59 -21.65
N ASN A 157 -6.22 -17.19 -22.72
CA ASN A 157 -6.50 -16.50 -23.96
C ASN A 157 -8.01 -16.15 -23.98
N PHE A 158 -8.31 -14.87 -24.14
CA PHE A 158 -9.67 -14.39 -24.28
C PHE A 158 -9.74 -13.47 -25.49
N GLU A 159 -10.61 -13.78 -26.44
CA GLU A 159 -10.79 -13.04 -27.70
C GLU A 159 -9.48 -12.79 -28.47
N GLY A 160 -8.55 -13.75 -28.43
CA GLY A 160 -7.27 -13.68 -29.13
C GLY A 160 -6.16 -12.92 -28.39
N GLU A 161 -6.42 -12.42 -27.20
CA GLU A 161 -5.46 -11.73 -26.36
C GLU A 161 -5.11 -12.52 -25.09
N GLU A 162 -3.86 -12.45 -24.66
CA GLU A 162 -3.41 -13.08 -23.41
C GLU A 162 -3.72 -12.21 -22.19
N TYR A 163 -4.17 -12.85 -21.13
CA TYR A 163 -4.39 -12.26 -19.81
C TYR A 163 -3.83 -13.16 -18.71
N LEU A 164 -3.45 -12.59 -17.61
CA LEU A 164 -3.30 -13.31 -16.34
C LEU A 164 -4.67 -13.39 -15.67
N PHE A 165 -5.01 -14.56 -15.17
CA PHE A 165 -6.20 -14.76 -14.33
C PHE A 165 -5.76 -15.21 -12.94
N TYR A 166 -6.07 -14.40 -11.94
CA TYR A 166 -5.85 -14.66 -10.52
C TYR A 166 -7.16 -15.12 -9.90
N PRO A 167 -7.30 -16.38 -9.45
CA PRO A 167 -8.47 -16.81 -8.69
C PRO A 167 -8.61 -16.01 -7.40
N LYS A 168 -9.86 -15.70 -7.02
CA LYS A 168 -10.11 -14.95 -5.78
C LYS A 168 -9.72 -15.76 -4.55
N PRO A 169 -8.97 -15.20 -3.59
CA PRO A 169 -8.79 -15.81 -2.27
C PRO A 169 -10.05 -15.66 -1.42
N VAL A 170 -10.12 -16.45 -0.33
CA VAL A 170 -11.09 -16.24 0.73
C VAL A 170 -10.46 -15.35 1.78
N LEU A 171 -11.14 -14.25 2.15
CA LEU A 171 -10.70 -13.32 3.18
C LEU A 171 -11.53 -13.51 4.43
N ASN A 172 -10.89 -13.89 5.54
CA ASN A 172 -11.57 -14.20 6.80
C ASN A 172 -11.68 -12.96 7.70
N VAL A 173 -10.63 -12.14 7.73
CA VAL A 173 -10.55 -10.94 8.56
C VAL A 173 -10.05 -9.78 7.73
N GLY A 174 -10.72 -8.63 7.83
CA GLY A 174 -10.26 -7.36 7.29
C GLY A 174 -9.90 -6.39 8.40
N LEU A 175 -8.72 -5.80 8.32
CA LEU A 175 -8.27 -4.74 9.22
C LEU A 175 -8.27 -3.41 8.46
N ILE A 176 -9.03 -2.44 8.98
CA ILE A 176 -9.12 -1.09 8.42
C ILE A 176 -8.96 -0.05 9.53
N ARG A 177 -8.47 1.13 9.20
CA ARG A 177 -8.32 2.23 10.16
C ARG A 177 -8.91 3.52 9.61
N GLY A 178 -9.44 4.35 10.52
CA GLY A 178 -9.90 5.70 10.24
C GLY A 178 -9.85 6.55 11.49
N THR A 179 -10.40 7.77 11.43
CA THR A 179 -10.28 8.75 12.51
C THR A 179 -11.42 8.66 13.51
N THR A 180 -12.65 8.90 13.08
CA THR A 180 -13.84 8.91 13.94
C THR A 180 -14.82 7.84 13.52
N VAL A 181 -15.40 7.15 14.49
CA VAL A 181 -16.46 6.17 14.27
C VAL A 181 -17.67 6.49 15.12
N ASP A 182 -18.88 6.44 14.55
CA ASP A 182 -20.10 6.58 15.33
C ASP A 182 -20.58 5.25 15.94
N THR A 183 -21.59 5.31 16.80
CA THR A 183 -22.15 4.10 17.44
C THR A 183 -22.88 3.16 16.47
N HIS A 184 -23.10 3.57 15.22
CA HIS A 184 -23.59 2.68 14.14
C HIS A 184 -22.43 2.05 13.33
N GLY A 185 -21.18 2.44 13.63
CA GLY A 185 -19.99 1.94 12.94
C GLY A 185 -19.60 2.73 11.69
N ASN A 186 -20.23 3.88 11.43
CA ASN A 186 -19.84 4.73 10.31
C ASN A 186 -18.48 5.38 10.59
N LEU A 187 -17.50 5.13 9.72
CA LEU A 187 -16.09 5.49 9.89
C LEU A 187 -15.71 6.62 8.95
N THR A 188 -14.98 7.61 9.48
CA THR A 188 -14.45 8.77 8.76
C THR A 188 -12.94 8.83 8.78
N PHE A 189 -12.33 9.68 7.94
CA PHE A 189 -10.87 9.72 7.70
C PHE A 189 -10.27 11.13 7.83
N GLU A 190 -10.89 12.02 8.56
CA GLU A 190 -10.56 13.46 8.62
C GLU A 190 -9.16 13.80 9.14
N GLU A 191 -8.50 12.89 9.86
CA GLU A 191 -7.11 13.04 10.28
C GLU A 191 -6.16 12.06 9.61
N GLU A 192 -6.67 11.15 8.79
CA GLU A 192 -5.83 10.28 7.98
C GLU A 192 -5.22 11.07 6.82
N SER A 193 -4.02 10.70 6.43
CA SER A 193 -3.33 11.33 5.29
C SER A 193 -3.53 10.61 3.97
N ILE A 194 -4.26 9.50 4.01
CA ILE A 194 -4.71 8.70 2.85
C ILE A 194 -6.07 8.08 3.14
N ASN A 195 -6.81 7.72 2.10
CA ASN A 195 -8.03 6.93 2.25
C ASN A 195 -7.74 5.42 2.27
N SER A 196 -6.59 4.99 1.74
CA SER A 196 -6.28 3.59 1.49
C SER A 196 -7.35 2.88 0.62
N GLU A 197 -7.36 1.56 0.62
CA GLU A 197 -8.37 0.70 -0.02
C GLU A 197 -9.41 0.18 1.00
N ALA A 198 -9.61 0.90 2.10
CA ALA A 198 -10.41 0.43 3.24
C ALA A 198 -11.84 0.04 2.87
N LEU A 199 -12.49 0.79 1.98
CA LEU A 199 -13.87 0.52 1.58
C LEU A 199 -14.00 -0.76 0.74
N SER A 200 -13.19 -0.90 -0.29
CA SER A 200 -13.22 -2.08 -1.18
C SER A 200 -12.80 -3.35 -0.46
N LEU A 201 -11.78 -3.26 0.41
CA LEU A 201 -11.37 -4.35 1.29
C LEU A 201 -12.51 -4.78 2.22
N ALA A 202 -13.17 -3.83 2.90
CA ALA A 202 -14.28 -4.14 3.80
C ALA A 202 -15.42 -4.86 3.06
N MET A 203 -15.80 -4.37 1.88
CA MET A 203 -16.81 -5.04 1.03
C MET A 203 -16.38 -6.45 0.61
N ALA A 204 -15.11 -6.63 0.23
CA ALA A 204 -14.57 -7.93 -0.19
C ALA A 204 -14.61 -8.96 0.96
N VAL A 205 -14.19 -8.55 2.15
CA VAL A 205 -14.23 -9.41 3.34
C VAL A 205 -15.66 -9.81 3.70
N LYS A 206 -16.61 -8.86 3.64
CA LYS A 206 -18.03 -9.15 3.88
C LYS A 206 -18.59 -10.12 2.86
N GLN A 207 -18.21 -9.99 1.59
CA GLN A 207 -18.64 -10.91 0.52
C GLN A 207 -18.08 -12.33 0.74
N CYS A 208 -16.92 -12.48 1.37
CA CYS A 208 -16.37 -13.77 1.78
C CYS A 208 -17.03 -14.36 3.03
N GLY A 209 -17.95 -13.64 3.69
CA GLY A 209 -18.53 -14.05 4.99
C GLY A 209 -17.58 -13.81 6.17
N GLY A 210 -16.50 -13.07 5.96
CA GLY A 210 -15.52 -12.70 6.98
C GLY A 210 -16.00 -11.57 7.90
N ILE A 211 -15.12 -11.17 8.81
CA ILE A 211 -15.33 -10.07 9.75
C ILE A 211 -14.41 -8.89 9.44
N VAL A 212 -14.93 -7.67 9.60
CA VAL A 212 -14.15 -6.44 9.48
C VAL A 212 -13.98 -5.81 10.85
N ILE A 213 -12.72 -5.55 11.22
CA ILE A 213 -12.31 -4.89 12.46
C ILE A 213 -11.76 -3.53 12.08
N ALA A 214 -12.37 -2.46 12.58
CA ALA A 214 -11.91 -1.10 12.39
C ALA A 214 -11.21 -0.58 13.63
N GLN A 215 -10.07 0.09 13.46
CA GLN A 215 -9.41 0.88 14.50
C GLN A 215 -9.73 2.36 14.28
N ALA A 216 -10.15 3.09 15.30
CA ALA A 216 -10.45 4.52 15.23
C ALA A 216 -9.94 5.27 16.45
N LYS A 217 -9.63 6.57 16.31
CA LYS A 217 -9.22 7.44 17.43
C LYS A 217 -10.41 7.86 18.28
N TYR A 218 -11.48 8.27 17.62
CA TYR A 218 -12.60 8.96 18.29
C TYR A 218 -13.90 8.21 18.12
N LYS A 219 -14.72 8.24 19.16
CA LYS A 219 -16.08 7.71 19.15
C LYS A 219 -17.09 8.86 19.16
N ALA A 220 -18.03 8.82 18.21
CA ALA A 220 -19.12 9.78 18.10
C ALA A 220 -20.48 9.12 18.38
N ALA A 221 -21.49 9.94 18.70
CA ALA A 221 -22.87 9.47 18.77
C ALA A 221 -23.44 9.23 17.36
N ALA A 222 -24.36 8.28 17.24
CA ALA A 222 -25.04 8.02 15.98
C ALA A 222 -25.75 9.29 15.45
N GLY A 223 -25.63 9.50 14.12
CA GLY A 223 -26.28 10.63 13.44
C GLY A 223 -25.57 11.99 13.62
N THR A 224 -24.41 12.06 14.29
CA THR A 224 -23.63 13.29 14.43
C THR A 224 -22.60 13.48 13.32
N ILE A 225 -22.21 12.40 12.64
CA ILE A 225 -21.30 12.45 11.49
C ILE A 225 -22.06 12.91 10.25
N HIS A 226 -21.50 13.89 9.53
CA HIS A 226 -22.10 14.32 8.27
C HIS A 226 -22.03 13.15 7.23
N PRO A 227 -23.14 12.77 6.57
CA PRO A 227 -23.16 11.56 5.73
C PRO A 227 -22.18 11.56 4.56
N ARG A 228 -21.78 12.73 4.05
CA ARG A 228 -20.77 12.84 3.00
C ARG A 228 -19.33 12.61 3.46
N THR A 229 -19.07 12.64 4.79
CA THR A 229 -17.75 12.38 5.36
C THR A 229 -17.58 10.93 5.82
N VAL A 230 -18.65 10.15 5.82
CA VAL A 230 -18.57 8.71 6.07
C VAL A 230 -17.85 8.06 4.90
N HIS A 231 -16.66 7.51 5.17
CA HIS A 231 -15.87 6.83 4.15
C HIS A 231 -16.20 5.34 4.10
N VAL A 232 -16.24 4.67 5.25
CA VAL A 232 -16.68 3.28 5.33
C VAL A 232 -17.97 3.19 6.12
N PRO A 233 -19.10 2.83 5.47
CA PRO A 233 -20.39 2.65 6.15
C PRO A 233 -20.36 1.51 7.18
N GLY A 234 -21.02 1.71 8.31
CA GLY A 234 -21.08 0.75 9.41
C GLY A 234 -21.68 -0.63 9.06
N ILE A 235 -22.41 -0.74 7.95
CA ILE A 235 -22.90 -2.02 7.44
C ILE A 235 -21.77 -2.99 7.06
N PHE A 236 -20.57 -2.48 6.74
CA PHE A 236 -19.40 -3.28 6.38
C PHE A 236 -18.49 -3.56 7.57
N ILE A 237 -18.69 -2.92 8.73
CA ILE A 237 -17.85 -3.05 9.92
C ILE A 237 -18.53 -3.94 10.96
N ASP A 238 -17.83 -4.97 11.45
CA ASP A 238 -18.33 -5.86 12.49
C ASP A 238 -17.92 -5.38 13.89
N TYR A 239 -16.65 -5.07 14.08
CA TYR A 239 -16.09 -4.69 15.37
C TYR A 239 -15.27 -3.42 15.25
N VAL A 240 -15.25 -2.64 16.33
CA VAL A 240 -14.49 -1.40 16.41
C VAL A 240 -13.61 -1.42 17.65
N VAL A 241 -12.34 -1.09 17.46
CA VAL A 241 -11.37 -0.80 18.52
C VAL A 241 -11.19 0.70 18.58
N ILE A 242 -11.49 1.32 19.73
CA ILE A 242 -11.11 2.70 19.97
C ILE A 242 -9.70 2.69 20.54
N ASN A 243 -8.80 3.29 19.79
CA ASN A 243 -7.40 3.41 20.17
C ASN A 243 -7.17 4.78 20.83
N GLU A 244 -6.59 4.76 22.03
CA GLU A 244 -6.29 5.98 22.79
C GLU A 244 -4.78 6.28 22.77
N ASP A 245 -3.95 5.34 22.34
CA ASP A 245 -2.50 5.53 22.26
C ASP A 245 -2.10 6.09 20.88
N ILE A 246 -1.65 7.35 20.87
CA ILE A 246 -1.17 8.02 19.68
C ILE A 246 0.01 7.26 18.99
N HIS A 247 0.79 6.49 19.75
CA HIS A 247 1.91 5.71 19.19
C HIS A 247 1.45 4.50 18.39
N THR A 248 0.24 4.00 18.60
CA THR A 248 -0.36 2.91 17.81
C THR A 248 -1.40 3.40 16.81
N HIS A 249 -1.45 4.74 16.60
CA HIS A 249 -2.32 5.39 15.61
C HIS A 249 -1.58 6.53 14.90
N GLN A 250 -0.38 6.26 14.40
CA GLN A 250 0.44 7.24 13.68
C GLN A 250 -0.19 7.58 12.32
N GLN A 251 -0.32 8.88 12.00
CA GLN A 251 -0.73 9.30 10.67
C GLN A 251 0.30 8.86 9.61
N ASN A 252 1.59 8.93 9.95
CA ASN A 252 2.70 8.42 9.16
C ASN A 252 3.94 8.24 10.05
N GLU A 253 5.04 7.75 9.49
CA GLU A 253 6.28 7.50 10.25
C GLU A 253 6.95 8.78 10.79
N ALA A 254 6.69 9.94 10.19
CA ALA A 254 7.28 11.21 10.61
C ALA A 254 6.46 11.92 11.70
N SER A 255 5.17 11.66 11.79
CA SER A 255 4.28 12.38 12.70
C SER A 255 3.03 11.58 13.06
N ALA A 256 2.58 11.76 14.31
CA ALA A 256 1.31 11.23 14.77
C ALA A 256 0.13 11.91 14.07
N TYR A 257 0.25 13.21 13.82
CA TYR A 257 -0.74 14.01 13.08
C TYR A 257 -0.10 15.27 12.50
N ASN A 258 -0.38 15.54 11.23
CA ASN A 258 -0.06 16.79 10.54
C ASN A 258 -1.28 17.22 9.73
N PRO A 259 -1.96 18.32 10.10
CA PRO A 259 -3.20 18.76 9.46
C PRO A 259 -3.02 19.17 7.99
N ALA A 260 -1.82 19.56 7.57
CA ALA A 260 -1.54 19.89 6.17
C ALA A 260 -1.49 18.64 5.27
N MET A 261 -1.12 17.48 5.84
CA MET A 261 -1.14 16.19 5.13
C MET A 261 -2.55 15.60 5.09
N ALA A 262 -3.39 15.88 6.08
CA ALA A 262 -4.80 15.50 6.07
C ALA A 262 -5.68 16.48 5.26
N GLY A 263 -5.11 17.54 4.69
CA GLY A 263 -5.87 18.55 3.92
C GLY A 263 -6.69 19.52 4.77
N ASN A 264 -6.60 19.45 6.12
CA ASN A 264 -7.39 20.25 7.05
C ASN A 264 -6.93 21.72 7.12
N ILE A 265 -5.67 21.97 6.80
CA ILE A 265 -5.12 23.32 6.62
C ILE A 265 -4.26 23.37 5.34
N LYS A 266 -3.99 24.58 4.87
CA LYS A 266 -2.98 24.80 3.81
C LYS A 266 -1.67 25.26 4.45
N ALA A 267 -0.60 24.49 4.22
CA ALA A 267 0.75 24.89 4.60
C ALA A 267 1.30 25.91 3.61
N ASP A 268 2.18 26.79 4.09
CA ASP A 268 2.92 27.68 3.20
C ASP A 268 4.01 26.89 2.46
N LEU A 269 3.83 26.74 1.16
CA LEU A 269 4.79 26.04 0.31
C LEU A 269 6.15 26.77 0.16
N ALA A 270 6.23 28.03 0.57
CA ALA A 270 7.51 28.74 0.66
C ALA A 270 8.43 28.17 1.77
N GLU A 271 7.81 27.56 2.79
CA GLU A 271 8.51 26.87 3.88
C GLU A 271 8.92 25.44 3.54
N PHE A 272 8.45 24.93 2.38
CA PHE A 272 8.82 23.56 1.98
C PHE A 272 10.36 23.48 1.76
N PRO A 273 11.02 22.47 2.35
CA PRO A 273 12.49 22.39 2.32
C PRO A 273 13.08 22.42 0.91
N LYS A 274 14.00 23.35 0.68
CA LYS A 274 14.74 23.38 -0.58
C LYS A 274 15.79 22.29 -0.59
N LEU A 275 15.89 21.62 -1.73
CA LEU A 275 16.91 20.60 -1.90
C LEU A 275 18.32 21.23 -1.97
N PRO A 276 19.31 20.67 -1.27
CA PRO A 276 20.70 21.07 -1.46
C PRO A 276 21.14 20.70 -2.88
N LEU A 277 22.10 21.47 -3.44
CA LEU A 277 22.67 21.17 -4.74
C LEU A 277 23.59 19.95 -4.64
N THR A 278 23.01 18.79 -4.98
CA THR A 278 23.66 17.48 -5.00
C THR A 278 23.43 16.82 -6.36
N GLU A 279 24.07 15.68 -6.63
CA GLU A 279 23.82 14.87 -7.83
C GLU A 279 22.32 14.53 -7.95
N ALA A 280 21.66 14.17 -6.84
CA ALA A 280 20.22 13.87 -6.83
C ALA A 280 19.37 15.06 -7.29
N LYS A 281 19.71 16.30 -6.90
CA LYS A 281 19.01 17.50 -7.38
C LYS A 281 19.28 17.76 -8.86
N VAL A 282 20.52 17.54 -9.35
CA VAL A 282 20.85 17.69 -10.77
C VAL A 282 20.04 16.71 -11.62
N ILE A 283 19.95 15.45 -11.20
CA ILE A 283 19.14 14.42 -11.85
C ILE A 283 17.65 14.82 -11.85
N ALA A 284 17.13 15.23 -10.70
CA ALA A 284 15.74 15.67 -10.57
C ALA A 284 15.41 16.87 -11.46
N ARG A 285 16.32 17.87 -11.57
CA ARG A 285 16.15 19.01 -12.47
C ARG A 285 16.16 18.58 -13.94
N ARG A 286 17.08 17.70 -14.33
CA ARG A 286 17.09 17.15 -15.69
C ARG A 286 15.80 16.40 -16.01
N ALA A 287 15.34 15.56 -15.07
CA ALA A 287 14.11 14.82 -15.23
C ALA A 287 12.87 15.73 -15.29
N ALA A 288 12.82 16.80 -14.49
CA ALA A 288 11.75 17.80 -14.53
C ALA A 288 11.58 18.48 -15.89
N MET A 289 12.63 18.55 -16.73
CA MET A 289 12.54 19.08 -18.10
C MET A 289 11.70 18.19 -19.03
N GLU A 290 11.40 16.96 -18.63
CA GLU A 290 10.55 16.03 -19.37
C GLU A 290 9.05 16.19 -19.06
N LEU A 291 8.71 17.03 -18.08
CA LEU A 291 7.33 17.32 -17.69
C LEU A 291 6.60 18.04 -18.82
N LYS A 292 5.34 17.69 -19.01
CA LYS A 292 4.44 18.36 -19.97
C LYS A 292 3.28 18.98 -19.22
N ALA A 293 2.95 20.21 -19.54
CA ALA A 293 1.79 20.88 -18.97
C ALA A 293 0.50 20.12 -19.27
N GLY A 294 -0.42 20.11 -18.29
CA GLY A 294 -1.71 19.46 -18.39
C GLY A 294 -1.68 17.93 -18.25
N THR A 295 -0.58 17.37 -17.73
CA THR A 295 -0.47 15.91 -17.52
C THR A 295 -0.46 15.54 -16.03
N SER A 296 -1.00 14.37 -15.72
CA SER A 296 -0.81 13.70 -14.43
C SER A 296 0.47 12.86 -14.46
N ILE A 297 1.21 12.87 -13.36
CA ILE A 297 2.49 12.17 -13.26
C ILE A 297 2.60 11.43 -11.94
N ASN A 298 3.32 10.31 -11.95
CA ASN A 298 3.72 9.59 -10.75
C ASN A 298 5.23 9.75 -10.52
N LEU A 299 5.62 9.88 -9.25
CA LEU A 299 7.01 9.98 -8.79
C LEU A 299 7.33 8.82 -7.85
N GLY A 300 8.18 7.91 -8.31
CA GLY A 300 8.66 6.78 -7.50
C GLY A 300 9.62 7.20 -6.39
N ILE A 301 9.89 6.27 -5.50
CA ILE A 301 10.76 6.41 -4.31
C ILE A 301 12.19 6.82 -4.70
N GLY A 302 12.83 7.62 -3.85
CA GLY A 302 14.23 8.00 -3.96
C GLY A 302 14.46 9.24 -4.80
N ILE A 303 15.38 9.21 -5.76
CA ILE A 303 15.73 10.37 -6.59
C ILE A 303 14.53 10.96 -7.35
N PRO A 304 13.61 10.16 -7.93
CA PRO A 304 12.42 10.70 -8.62
C PRO A 304 11.55 11.62 -7.74
N GLN A 305 11.42 11.34 -6.44
CA GLN A 305 10.63 12.18 -5.51
C GLN A 305 11.14 13.63 -5.46
N ASN A 306 12.45 13.84 -5.65
CA ASN A 306 13.05 15.17 -5.63
C ASN A 306 12.51 16.08 -6.73
N ILE A 307 11.86 15.51 -7.75
CA ILE A 307 11.19 16.28 -8.82
C ILE A 307 10.06 17.14 -8.21
N ALA A 308 9.33 16.66 -7.18
CA ALA A 308 8.30 17.45 -6.51
C ALA A 308 8.89 18.72 -5.87
N SER A 309 10.03 18.59 -5.20
CA SER A 309 10.73 19.77 -4.63
C SER A 309 11.22 20.73 -5.71
N VAL A 310 11.78 20.21 -6.81
CA VAL A 310 12.20 21.04 -7.96
C VAL A 310 11.01 21.78 -8.56
N VAL A 311 9.88 21.08 -8.77
CA VAL A 311 8.64 21.68 -9.30
C VAL A 311 8.13 22.80 -8.40
N ASN A 312 8.22 22.62 -7.05
CA ASN A 312 7.86 23.64 -6.08
C ASN A 312 8.84 24.83 -6.10
N GLU A 313 10.16 24.58 -6.09
CA GLU A 313 11.21 25.63 -6.15
C GLU A 313 11.10 26.50 -7.42
N GLU A 314 10.83 25.87 -8.57
CA GLU A 314 10.69 26.54 -9.85
C GLU A 314 9.27 27.12 -10.09
N LYS A 315 8.36 26.97 -9.11
CA LYS A 315 6.96 27.46 -9.13
C LYS A 315 6.16 26.97 -10.36
N CYS A 316 6.46 25.79 -10.85
CA CYS A 316 5.80 25.21 -12.02
C CYS A 316 4.73 24.13 -11.67
N GLY A 317 4.43 23.91 -10.38
CA GLY A 317 3.43 22.93 -9.91
C GLY A 317 2.05 23.12 -10.52
N LYS A 318 1.64 24.34 -10.80
CA LYS A 318 0.35 24.64 -11.44
C LYS A 318 0.17 24.10 -12.87
N TYR A 319 1.23 23.61 -13.49
CA TYR A 319 1.19 23.10 -14.87
C TYR A 319 1.09 21.56 -14.93
N VAL A 320 1.33 20.86 -13.85
CA VAL A 320 1.30 19.40 -13.78
C VAL A 320 0.56 18.95 -12.53
N THR A 321 -0.11 17.78 -12.60
CA THR A 321 -0.76 17.18 -11.43
C THR A 321 0.11 16.05 -10.93
N LEU A 322 0.72 16.21 -9.75
CA LEU A 322 1.45 15.14 -9.08
C LEU A 322 0.44 14.17 -8.48
N THR A 323 0.71 12.88 -8.58
CA THR A 323 -0.09 11.83 -7.96
C THR A 323 0.81 10.88 -7.19
N SER A 324 0.33 10.37 -6.06
CA SER A 324 0.99 9.32 -5.30
C SER A 324 0.23 8.01 -5.40
N GLU A 325 0.94 6.90 -5.33
CA GLU A 325 0.36 5.56 -5.24
C GLU A 325 -0.67 5.46 -4.10
N SER A 326 -0.43 6.14 -3.00
CA SER A 326 -1.30 6.20 -1.81
C SER A 326 -2.67 6.88 -2.03
N GLY A 327 -2.97 7.36 -3.24
CA GLY A 327 -4.24 8.02 -3.57
C GLY A 327 -4.23 9.55 -3.46
N THR A 328 -3.12 10.18 -3.04
CA THR A 328 -3.07 11.64 -2.99
C THR A 328 -2.89 12.22 -4.39
N VAL A 329 -3.66 13.27 -4.71
CA VAL A 329 -3.64 14.00 -5.97
C VAL A 329 -3.36 15.47 -5.72
N GLY A 330 -2.45 16.07 -6.50
CA GLY A 330 -2.01 17.45 -6.34
C GLY A 330 -1.06 17.64 -5.16
N GLY A 331 -0.76 18.89 -4.83
CA GLY A 331 0.14 19.25 -3.76
C GLY A 331 1.62 18.95 -4.05
N VAL A 332 2.43 18.91 -2.99
CA VAL A 332 3.88 18.65 -3.08
C VAL A 332 4.20 17.37 -2.32
N ALA A 333 4.63 16.34 -3.04
CA ALA A 333 5.01 15.04 -2.47
C ALA A 333 6.17 15.18 -1.48
N ILE A 334 6.08 14.46 -0.37
CA ILE A 334 7.05 14.49 0.72
C ILE A 334 8.00 13.29 0.61
N THR A 335 9.27 13.52 0.90
CA THR A 335 10.31 12.49 0.89
C THR A 335 10.60 11.94 2.30
N GLY A 336 11.32 10.82 2.38
CA GLY A 336 11.78 10.25 3.63
C GLY A 336 10.66 9.58 4.43
N LYS A 337 10.62 9.79 5.75
CA LYS A 337 9.68 9.13 6.67
C LYS A 337 8.20 9.42 6.43
N ALA A 338 7.87 10.50 5.72
CA ALA A 338 6.52 10.81 5.32
C ALA A 338 6.24 10.47 3.85
N PHE A 339 7.01 9.54 3.26
CA PHE A 339 6.76 9.05 1.91
C PHE A 339 5.31 8.57 1.73
N GLY A 340 4.75 8.83 0.57
CA GLY A 340 3.34 8.54 0.27
C GLY A 340 2.39 9.68 0.63
N ASN A 341 2.86 10.68 1.41
CA ASN A 341 2.07 11.87 1.73
C ASN A 341 2.44 13.07 0.85
N CYS A 342 1.58 14.08 0.86
CA CYS A 342 1.90 15.37 0.25
C CYS A 342 1.41 16.53 1.12
N TRP A 343 2.04 17.69 1.00
CA TRP A 343 1.52 18.94 1.51
C TRP A 343 0.49 19.50 0.53
N ASN A 344 -0.61 19.99 1.10
CA ASN A 344 -1.69 20.64 0.34
C ASN A 344 -2.28 19.77 -0.78
N PRO A 345 -2.68 18.54 -0.51
CA PRO A 345 -3.37 17.74 -1.53
C PRO A 345 -4.61 18.50 -2.05
N GLU A 346 -4.95 18.28 -3.30
CA GLU A 346 -6.19 18.76 -3.91
C GLU A 346 -7.35 17.83 -3.61
N CYS A 347 -7.09 16.52 -3.60
CA CYS A 347 -8.03 15.50 -3.16
C CYS A 347 -7.32 14.22 -2.74
N PHE A 348 -8.10 13.33 -2.10
CA PHE A 348 -7.72 11.96 -1.77
C PHE A 348 -8.61 11.01 -2.55
N LEU A 349 -8.02 10.12 -3.32
CA LEU A 349 -8.67 8.96 -3.88
C LEU A 349 -8.42 7.76 -2.99
N ASP A 350 -9.26 6.76 -3.07
CA ASP A 350 -8.92 5.45 -2.53
C ASP A 350 -7.77 4.85 -3.35
N GLU A 351 -6.89 4.09 -2.72
CA GLU A 351 -5.68 3.60 -3.35
C GLU A 351 -5.98 2.70 -4.56
N ASP A 352 -7.00 1.87 -4.47
CA ASP A 352 -7.49 1.02 -5.55
C ASP A 352 -8.10 1.82 -6.73
N VAL A 353 -8.75 2.96 -6.44
CA VAL A 353 -9.24 3.90 -7.48
C VAL A 353 -8.05 4.58 -8.16
N GLN A 354 -7.01 4.96 -7.41
CA GLN A 354 -5.79 5.52 -7.98
C GLN A 354 -5.10 4.52 -8.92
N PHE A 355 -5.00 3.25 -8.51
CA PHE A 355 -4.45 2.19 -9.36
C PHE A 355 -5.34 1.86 -10.55
N THR A 356 -6.66 2.00 -10.45
CA THR A 356 -7.56 1.90 -11.62
C THR A 356 -7.18 2.94 -12.69
N TRP A 357 -6.88 4.18 -12.28
CA TRP A 357 -6.40 5.22 -13.17
C TRP A 357 -5.03 4.89 -13.79
N TYR A 358 -4.09 4.40 -12.98
CA TYR A 358 -2.75 4.02 -13.43
C TYR A 358 -2.80 2.85 -14.42
N CYS A 359 -3.43 1.75 -14.05
CA CYS A 359 -3.55 0.56 -14.89
C CYS A 359 -4.34 0.80 -16.18
N GLY A 360 -5.23 1.79 -16.19
CA GLY A 360 -5.95 2.27 -17.38
C GLY A 360 -5.11 3.14 -18.31
N GLY A 361 -3.84 3.43 -17.98
CA GLY A 361 -2.95 4.26 -18.80
C GLY A 361 -3.18 5.77 -18.61
N GLY A 362 -3.74 6.19 -17.47
CA GLY A 362 -4.07 7.59 -17.18
C GLY A 362 -2.89 8.50 -16.90
N LEU A 363 -1.69 7.94 -16.64
CA LEU A 363 -0.49 8.74 -16.44
C LEU A 363 0.09 9.26 -17.75
N GLY A 364 0.37 10.57 -17.79
CA GLY A 364 1.10 11.19 -18.89
C GLY A 364 2.60 10.86 -18.87
N ALA A 365 3.16 10.67 -17.68
CA ALA A 365 4.51 10.17 -17.46
C ALA A 365 4.67 9.57 -16.05
N ALA A 366 5.62 8.63 -15.93
CA ALA A 366 6.09 8.10 -14.65
C ALA A 366 7.60 8.31 -14.53
N PHE A 367 8.05 8.78 -13.37
CA PHE A 367 9.47 8.96 -13.05
C PHE A 367 9.82 7.99 -11.94
N LEU A 368 10.65 7.01 -12.21
CA LEU A 368 10.91 5.89 -11.33
C LEU A 368 12.40 5.67 -11.10
N GLY A 369 12.73 5.08 -9.96
CA GLY A 369 14.06 4.54 -9.72
C GLY A 369 14.26 3.22 -10.44
N LEU A 370 15.52 2.79 -10.55
CA LEU A 370 15.89 1.45 -10.99
C LEU A 370 17.06 0.98 -10.15
N ALA A 371 17.23 -0.33 -10.05
CA ALA A 371 18.42 -0.86 -9.42
C ALA A 371 19.38 -1.48 -10.45
N GLU A 372 18.84 -2.15 -11.46
CA GLU A 372 19.63 -2.76 -12.53
C GLU A 372 18.94 -2.53 -13.87
N THR A 373 19.74 -2.35 -14.92
CA THR A 373 19.26 -2.35 -16.29
C THR A 373 20.28 -3.06 -17.18
N ASP A 374 19.80 -3.76 -18.21
CA ASP A 374 20.64 -4.40 -19.21
C ASP A 374 20.75 -3.54 -20.49
N GLU A 375 21.59 -3.96 -21.42
CA GLU A 375 21.80 -3.31 -22.72
C GLU A 375 20.56 -3.26 -23.63
N ARG A 376 19.54 -4.09 -23.33
CA ARG A 376 18.27 -4.16 -24.05
C ARG A 376 17.20 -3.27 -23.45
N GLY A 377 17.50 -2.60 -22.31
CA GLY A 377 16.56 -1.76 -21.60
C GLY A 377 15.60 -2.53 -20.68
N ASN A 378 15.87 -3.78 -20.37
CA ASN A 378 15.16 -4.48 -19.29
C ASN A 378 15.57 -3.89 -17.95
N VAL A 379 14.61 -3.70 -17.06
CA VAL A 379 14.81 -3.06 -15.75
C VAL A 379 14.43 -4.03 -14.63
N ASN A 380 15.28 -4.12 -13.62
CA ASN A 380 15.02 -4.87 -12.41
C ASN A 380 14.97 -3.95 -11.19
N VAL A 381 13.88 -4.08 -10.40
CA VAL A 381 13.67 -3.39 -9.14
C VAL A 381 13.25 -4.35 -8.02
N SER A 382 13.02 -5.62 -8.34
CA SER A 382 12.29 -6.55 -7.45
C SER A 382 13.20 -7.43 -6.63
N LYS A 383 14.31 -7.94 -7.22
CA LYS A 383 15.13 -8.98 -6.62
C LYS A 383 16.60 -8.75 -6.94
N PHE A 384 17.44 -8.67 -5.89
CA PHE A 384 18.89 -8.42 -5.99
C PHE A 384 19.65 -9.48 -5.21
N GLY A 385 20.23 -10.46 -5.88
CA GLY A 385 20.86 -11.60 -5.22
C GLY A 385 19.87 -12.30 -4.27
N PRO A 386 20.20 -12.45 -2.98
CA PRO A 386 19.31 -13.05 -2.00
C PRO A 386 18.18 -12.12 -1.51
N ARG A 387 18.25 -10.83 -1.82
CA ARG A 387 17.30 -9.84 -1.35
C ARG A 387 16.13 -9.70 -2.30
N PHE A 388 14.92 -9.87 -1.79
CA PHE A 388 13.67 -9.69 -2.52
C PHE A 388 12.85 -8.58 -1.85
N ASN A 389 12.77 -7.41 -2.47
CA ASN A 389 11.93 -6.31 -1.97
C ASN A 389 10.51 -6.36 -2.53
N GLY A 390 10.34 -6.88 -3.73
CA GLY A 390 9.12 -6.76 -4.53
C GLY A 390 9.05 -5.43 -5.32
N PRO A 391 8.15 -5.33 -6.29
CA PRO A 391 8.00 -4.16 -7.15
C PRO A 391 7.10 -3.07 -6.57
N GLY A 392 6.27 -3.35 -5.57
CA GLY A 392 5.17 -2.44 -5.22
C GLY A 392 4.28 -2.18 -6.43
N GLY A 393 4.01 -0.92 -6.69
CA GLY A 393 3.23 -0.47 -7.85
C GLY A 393 4.02 -0.34 -9.16
N PHE A 394 5.31 -0.70 -9.18
CA PHE A 394 6.16 -0.46 -10.35
C PHE A 394 5.63 -1.07 -11.65
N ILE A 395 5.15 -2.32 -11.60
CA ILE A 395 4.62 -3.00 -12.79
C ILE A 395 3.33 -2.33 -13.25
N ASP A 396 2.45 -2.02 -12.31
CA ASP A 396 1.15 -1.38 -12.54
C ASP A 396 1.30 0.01 -13.16
N ILE A 397 2.37 0.71 -12.80
CA ILE A 397 2.68 2.05 -13.30
C ILE A 397 3.39 1.98 -14.64
N THR A 398 4.41 1.11 -14.79
CA THR A 398 5.28 1.12 -15.98
C THR A 398 4.63 0.51 -17.22
N GLN A 399 3.88 -0.59 -17.08
CA GLN A 399 3.32 -1.29 -18.24
C GLN A 399 2.31 -0.46 -19.04
N PRO A 400 1.36 0.25 -18.40
CA PRO A 400 0.38 1.05 -19.13
C PRO A 400 0.85 2.47 -19.46
N THR A 401 1.88 2.99 -18.79
CA THR A 401 2.33 4.37 -18.98
C THR A 401 3.15 4.53 -20.27
N ARG A 402 2.73 5.46 -21.12
CA ARG A 402 3.40 5.68 -22.43
C ARG A 402 4.82 6.24 -22.33
N LYS A 403 5.11 7.02 -21.27
CA LYS A 403 6.42 7.64 -21.06
C LYS A 403 6.92 7.34 -19.66
N VAL A 404 7.91 6.46 -19.56
CA VAL A 404 8.58 6.13 -18.30
C VAL A 404 9.99 6.70 -18.36
N ILE A 405 10.37 7.43 -17.31
CA ILE A 405 11.69 8.03 -17.16
C ILE A 405 12.35 7.44 -15.91
N PHE A 406 13.45 6.75 -16.11
CA PHE A 406 14.24 6.23 -15.00
C PHE A 406 15.26 7.26 -14.53
N CYS A 407 15.29 7.48 -13.20
CA CYS A 407 16.14 8.45 -12.54
C CYS A 407 17.03 7.74 -11.51
N GLY A 408 18.34 7.82 -11.72
CA GLY A 408 19.31 7.20 -10.83
C GLY A 408 20.72 7.73 -11.07
N THR A 409 21.63 7.43 -10.14
CA THR A 409 23.06 7.58 -10.39
C THR A 409 23.50 6.44 -11.32
N PHE A 410 24.48 6.70 -12.19
CA PHE A 410 24.98 5.69 -13.13
C PHE A 410 25.67 4.52 -12.37
N MET A 411 26.26 4.83 -11.25
CA MET A 411 26.87 3.84 -10.35
C MET A 411 26.24 3.94 -8.96
N ALA A 412 25.96 2.80 -8.34
CA ALA A 412 25.47 2.69 -6.97
C ALA A 412 26.38 1.78 -6.15
N GLY A 413 26.58 2.13 -4.87
CA GLY A 413 27.43 1.39 -3.96
C GLY A 413 28.90 1.79 -4.02
N LYS A 414 29.73 1.12 -3.23
CA LYS A 414 31.19 1.22 -3.33
C LYS A 414 31.64 0.19 -4.37
N LEU A 415 32.27 0.66 -5.45
CA LEU A 415 33.08 -0.19 -6.30
C LEU A 415 34.35 -0.59 -5.55
#